data_f20e77b4b9ff47773fef9eaf1369190d
#
_entry.id   f20e77b4b9ff47773fef9eaf1369190d
#
_cell.length_a   1.000
_cell.length_b   1.000
_cell.length_c   1.000
_cell.angle_alpha   90.00
_cell.angle_beta   90.00
_cell.angle_gamma   90.00
#
_symmetry.space_group_name_H-M   'P 1'
#
loop_
_entity.id
_entity.type
_entity.pdbx_description
1 polymer ?
#
loop_
_entity_poly.entity_id
_entity_poly.type
_entity_poly.pdbx_seq_one_letter_code
_entity_poly.pdbx_strand_id
1 'polypeptide(L)'
;MHTNLVAYNDHERHFNASDIDPYRASKLLNAQKNVSFVQKYFDNKINVLEIGSGNSKFLYSLELSNMLREGYGVEISESRFNFANNWKEDLGIKNVTNINANILEYDMSALPKFDLIYCVDLAFQFFDPVAAGSDAKILQKAYEHLNENGKIILELDCHDRILNKMDDGVARLWQEFDEPDPWRYLLWDCEYNDEQQHLHLSKMFIKRDLSQLSDNKVILKNYQRKDIKDLLIDSKYVNITFYENWQNNDETLSDEFIVVGEKHA
;
A
#
# COMPACT_ATOMS: atom_id res chain seq x y z
N MET A 1 11.34 17.10 -6.88
CA MET A 1 10.95 15.71 -6.59
C MET A 1 10.88 15.57 -5.07
N HIS A 2 9.73 15.27 -4.51
CA HIS A 2 9.61 15.13 -3.06
C HIS A 2 10.39 13.90 -2.61
N THR A 3 11.44 14.10 -1.83
CA THR A 3 12.32 13.06 -1.30
C THR A 3 11.56 11.96 -0.56
N ASN A 4 10.41 12.29 0.02
CA ASN A 4 9.56 11.37 0.76
C ASN A 4 8.95 10.25 -0.11
N LEU A 5 8.63 10.50 -1.39
CA LEU A 5 8.06 9.51 -2.30
C LEU A 5 9.13 8.65 -2.99
N VAL A 6 10.35 9.19 -3.10
CA VAL A 6 11.48 8.49 -3.74
C VAL A 6 12.24 7.62 -2.74
N ALA A 7 12.10 7.91 -1.45
CA ALA A 7 12.84 7.22 -0.38
C ALA A 7 12.28 5.82 -0.03
N TYR A 8 11.14 5.43 -0.57
CA TYR A 8 10.63 4.06 -0.42
C TYR A 8 11.34 3.15 -1.42
N ASN A 9 12.61 2.92 -1.13
CA ASN A 9 13.53 2.38 -2.10
C ASN A 9 13.60 0.88 -2.08
N ASP A 10 13.46 0.33 -3.21
CA ASP A 10 14.45 -0.57 -3.83
C ASP A 10 14.80 -1.78 -2.97
N HIS A 11 13.84 -2.19 -2.12
CA HIS A 11 13.96 -3.43 -1.38
C HIS A 11 14.36 -4.56 -2.36
N GLU A 12 13.73 -4.57 -3.52
CA GLU A 12 13.92 -5.54 -4.58
C GLU A 12 15.27 -5.41 -5.31
N ARG A 13 15.93 -4.26 -5.29
CA ARG A 13 17.27 -4.09 -5.89
C ARG A 13 18.36 -4.90 -5.20
N HIS A 14 18.12 -5.29 -3.97
CA HIS A 14 19.12 -5.94 -3.13
C HIS A 14 19.01 -7.46 -3.13
N PHE A 15 18.06 -8.03 -3.88
CA PHE A 15 17.93 -9.46 -4.01
C PHE A 15 18.96 -10.04 -4.97
N ASN A 16 19.58 -11.15 -4.57
CA ASN A 16 20.33 -11.99 -5.48
C ASN A 16 19.35 -12.83 -6.33
N ALA A 17 19.82 -13.39 -7.43
CA ALA A 17 19.00 -14.24 -8.29
C ALA A 17 18.39 -15.45 -7.54
N SER A 18 19.08 -15.97 -6.53
CA SER A 18 18.59 -17.06 -5.67
C SER A 18 17.48 -16.64 -4.70
N ASP A 19 17.33 -15.35 -4.41
CA ASP A 19 16.41 -14.83 -3.40
C ASP A 19 15.08 -14.35 -4.04
N ILE A 20 15.11 -14.03 -5.34
CA ILE A 20 13.99 -13.43 -6.05
C ILE A 20 12.77 -14.37 -6.11
N ASP A 21 12.96 -15.63 -6.47
CA ASP A 21 11.85 -16.57 -6.65
C ASP A 21 11.16 -16.91 -5.31
N PRO A 22 11.87 -17.22 -4.22
CA PRO A 22 11.27 -17.36 -2.90
C PRO A 22 10.52 -16.09 -2.44
N TYR A 23 11.11 -14.92 -2.66
CA TYR A 23 10.49 -13.64 -2.34
C TYR A 23 9.17 -13.44 -3.12
N ARG A 24 9.20 -13.62 -4.44
CA ARG A 24 8.01 -13.50 -5.31
C ARG A 24 6.90 -14.47 -4.89
N ALA A 25 7.24 -15.72 -4.61
CA ALA A 25 6.31 -16.74 -4.14
C ALA A 25 5.66 -16.33 -2.81
N SER A 26 6.43 -15.83 -1.85
CA SER A 26 5.93 -15.34 -0.57
C SER A 26 4.98 -14.15 -0.74
N LYS A 27 5.28 -13.23 -1.67
CA LYS A 27 4.42 -12.07 -1.95
C LYS A 27 3.08 -12.45 -2.56
N LEU A 28 3.05 -13.42 -3.49
CA LEU A 28 1.79 -13.95 -4.03
C LEU A 28 0.97 -14.67 -2.96
N LEU A 29 1.61 -15.49 -2.13
CA LEU A 29 0.93 -16.17 -1.02
C LEU A 29 0.29 -15.15 -0.06
N ASN A 30 1.02 -14.12 0.33
CA ASN A 30 0.51 -13.06 1.18
C ASN A 30 -0.64 -12.28 0.54
N ALA A 31 -0.63 -12.09 -0.78
CA ALA A 31 -1.70 -11.40 -1.49
C ALA A 31 -3.00 -12.21 -1.58
N GLN A 32 -2.98 -13.53 -1.37
CA GLN A 32 -4.19 -14.36 -1.42
C GLN A 32 -5.25 -13.94 -0.38
N LYS A 33 -4.83 -13.50 0.80
CA LYS A 33 -5.77 -12.97 1.82
C LYS A 33 -6.53 -11.74 1.30
N ASN A 34 -5.85 -10.87 0.54
CA ASN A 34 -6.43 -9.66 -0.06
C ASN A 34 -7.42 -10.03 -1.18
N VAL A 35 -7.04 -11.00 -2.03
CA VAL A 35 -7.93 -11.54 -3.08
C VAL A 35 -9.18 -12.14 -2.45
N SER A 36 -9.04 -12.99 -1.44
CA SER A 36 -10.17 -13.60 -0.72
C SER A 36 -11.08 -12.57 -0.05
N PHE A 37 -10.52 -11.47 0.43
CA PHE A 37 -11.29 -10.37 0.98
C PHE A 37 -12.11 -9.66 -0.11
N VAL A 38 -11.49 -9.35 -1.25
CA VAL A 38 -12.16 -8.69 -2.39
C VAL A 38 -13.27 -9.56 -2.98
N GLN A 39 -13.10 -10.89 -3.00
CA GLN A 39 -14.12 -11.83 -3.46
C GLN A 39 -15.43 -11.76 -2.66
N LYS A 40 -15.44 -11.20 -1.45
CA LYS A 40 -16.68 -10.96 -0.69
C LYS A 40 -17.58 -9.89 -1.30
N TYR A 41 -17.03 -9.05 -2.17
CA TYR A 41 -17.74 -7.91 -2.77
C TYR A 41 -18.06 -8.08 -4.25
N PHE A 42 -17.38 -9.01 -4.94
CA PHE A 42 -17.47 -9.12 -6.39
C PHE A 42 -17.54 -10.58 -6.83
N ASP A 43 -18.64 -10.95 -7.49
CA ASP A 43 -18.86 -12.30 -8.04
C ASP A 43 -18.29 -12.48 -9.47
N ASN A 44 -17.97 -11.37 -10.13
CA ASN A 44 -17.49 -11.33 -11.51
C ASN A 44 -16.11 -10.72 -11.61
N LYS A 45 -15.50 -10.84 -12.80
CA LYS A 45 -14.24 -10.12 -13.10
C LYS A 45 -14.44 -8.61 -13.04
N ILE A 46 -13.49 -7.92 -12.45
CA ILE A 46 -13.55 -6.49 -12.16
C ILE A 46 -12.40 -5.72 -12.83
N ASN A 47 -12.64 -4.43 -13.08
CA ASN A 47 -11.61 -3.46 -13.41
C ASN A 47 -11.05 -2.86 -12.13
N VAL A 48 -9.73 -2.89 -11.97
CA VAL A 48 -9.06 -2.46 -10.73
C VAL A 48 -7.99 -1.43 -11.01
N LEU A 49 -7.99 -0.36 -10.21
CA LEU A 49 -6.86 0.55 -10.08
C LEU A 49 -6.17 0.31 -8.74
N GLU A 50 -4.89 0.01 -8.75
CA GLU A 50 -4.04 -0.04 -7.55
C GLU A 50 -3.17 1.22 -7.46
N ILE A 51 -3.35 2.01 -6.41
CA ILE A 51 -2.60 3.24 -6.15
C ILE A 51 -1.43 2.90 -5.23
N GLY A 52 -0.19 3.21 -5.66
CA GLY A 52 1.02 2.77 -4.97
C GLY A 52 1.23 1.26 -5.11
N SER A 53 1.12 0.77 -6.35
CA SER A 53 1.08 -0.68 -6.63
C SER A 53 2.36 -1.44 -6.28
N GLY A 54 3.46 -0.74 -6.04
CA GLY A 54 4.73 -1.36 -5.71
C GLY A 54 5.16 -2.38 -6.76
N ASN A 55 5.25 -3.65 -6.37
CA ASN A 55 5.57 -4.77 -7.26
C ASN A 55 4.32 -5.41 -7.92
N SER A 56 3.15 -4.82 -7.79
CA SER A 56 1.86 -5.24 -8.38
C SER A 56 1.41 -6.66 -7.96
N LYS A 57 1.87 -7.16 -6.82
CA LYS A 57 1.53 -8.51 -6.31
C LYS A 57 0.03 -8.77 -6.25
N PHE A 58 -0.76 -7.75 -5.88
CA PHE A 58 -2.20 -7.89 -5.73
C PHE A 58 -2.90 -8.02 -7.09
N LEU A 59 -2.58 -7.15 -8.07
CA LEU A 59 -3.15 -7.24 -9.43
C LEU A 59 -2.81 -8.57 -10.10
N TYR A 60 -1.57 -9.06 -9.93
CA TYR A 60 -1.17 -10.36 -10.46
C TYR A 60 -1.93 -11.50 -9.78
N SER A 61 -2.11 -11.43 -8.46
CA SER A 61 -2.89 -12.43 -7.72
C SER A 61 -4.36 -12.44 -8.14
N LEU A 62 -4.97 -11.29 -8.44
CA LEU A 62 -6.33 -11.20 -8.99
C LEU A 62 -6.42 -11.83 -10.37
N GLU A 63 -5.45 -11.58 -11.27
CA GLU A 63 -5.45 -12.21 -12.60
C GLU A 63 -5.28 -13.72 -12.51
N LEU A 64 -4.31 -14.20 -11.72
CA LEU A 64 -4.07 -15.64 -11.49
C LEU A 64 -5.28 -16.34 -10.85
N SER A 65 -6.07 -15.61 -10.06
CA SER A 65 -7.33 -16.09 -9.46
C SER A 65 -8.55 -15.91 -10.38
N ASN A 66 -8.36 -15.50 -11.65
CA ASN A 66 -9.40 -15.26 -12.63
C ASN A 66 -10.46 -14.20 -12.24
N MET A 67 -10.10 -13.29 -11.33
CA MET A 67 -10.96 -12.20 -10.84
C MET A 67 -10.75 -10.87 -11.57
N LEU A 68 -9.67 -10.71 -12.31
CA LEU A 68 -9.33 -9.48 -13.00
C LEU A 68 -9.86 -9.46 -14.43
N ARG A 69 -10.53 -8.35 -14.83
CA ARG A 69 -10.83 -8.01 -16.22
C ARG A 69 -9.69 -7.18 -16.79
N GLU A 70 -9.43 -6.03 -16.19
CA GLU A 70 -8.30 -5.15 -16.47
C GLU A 70 -7.78 -4.55 -15.16
N GLY A 71 -6.46 -4.52 -15.00
CA GLY A 71 -5.78 -3.95 -13.83
C GLY A 71 -4.81 -2.85 -14.23
N TYR A 72 -4.82 -1.77 -13.48
CA TYR A 72 -3.90 -0.66 -13.64
C TYR A 72 -3.18 -0.40 -12.33
N GLY A 73 -1.86 -0.52 -12.31
CA GLY A 73 -1.03 -0.25 -11.14
C GLY A 73 -0.23 1.03 -11.34
N VAL A 74 -0.43 2.04 -10.50
CA VAL A 74 0.33 3.29 -10.55
C VAL A 74 1.37 3.29 -9.45
N GLU A 75 2.65 3.37 -9.84
CA GLU A 75 3.80 3.34 -8.94
C GLU A 75 4.80 4.45 -9.29
N ILE A 76 5.21 5.21 -8.27
CA ILE A 76 6.15 6.32 -8.45
C ILE A 76 7.61 5.86 -8.49
N SER A 77 7.94 4.77 -7.81
CA SER A 77 9.30 4.21 -7.78
C SER A 77 9.60 3.49 -9.10
N GLU A 78 10.55 4.01 -9.86
CA GLU A 78 10.99 3.43 -11.12
C GLU A 78 11.52 1.99 -10.93
N SER A 79 12.23 1.73 -9.83
CA SER A 79 12.78 0.40 -9.59
C SER A 79 11.70 -0.62 -9.29
N ARG A 80 10.67 -0.25 -8.51
CA ARG A 80 9.52 -1.13 -8.25
C ARG A 80 8.69 -1.36 -9.51
N PHE A 81 8.47 -0.33 -10.30
CA PHE A 81 7.84 -0.43 -11.61
C PHE A 81 8.59 -1.40 -12.52
N ASN A 82 9.92 -1.28 -12.63
CA ASN A 82 10.74 -2.17 -13.43
C ASN A 82 10.70 -3.61 -12.91
N PHE A 83 10.78 -3.80 -11.59
CA PHE A 83 10.62 -5.12 -10.97
C PHE A 83 9.25 -5.73 -11.29
N ALA A 84 8.18 -4.95 -11.16
CA ALA A 84 6.82 -5.41 -11.48
C ALA A 84 6.73 -5.87 -12.95
N ASN A 85 7.25 -5.10 -13.91
CA ASN A 85 7.19 -5.47 -15.32
C ASN A 85 7.96 -6.76 -15.62
N ASN A 86 9.16 -6.93 -15.07
CA ASN A 86 9.92 -8.17 -15.23
C ASN A 86 9.15 -9.37 -14.63
N TRP A 87 8.57 -9.18 -13.46
CA TRP A 87 7.78 -10.23 -12.80
C TRP A 87 6.50 -10.55 -13.58
N LYS A 88 5.84 -9.54 -14.14
CA LYS A 88 4.68 -9.69 -15.03
C LYS A 88 5.00 -10.59 -16.22
N GLU A 89 6.15 -10.38 -16.89
CA GLU A 89 6.60 -11.19 -18.02
C GLU A 89 6.82 -12.65 -17.61
N ASP A 90 7.54 -12.87 -16.50
CA ASP A 90 7.82 -14.22 -15.97
C ASP A 90 6.55 -15.00 -15.61
N LEU A 91 5.52 -14.32 -15.10
CA LEU A 91 4.23 -14.91 -14.76
C LEU A 91 3.28 -15.05 -15.96
N GLY A 92 3.58 -14.44 -17.10
CA GLY A 92 2.72 -14.42 -18.29
C GLY A 92 1.41 -13.63 -18.09
N ILE A 93 1.41 -12.64 -17.19
CA ILE A 93 0.28 -11.75 -16.89
C ILE A 93 -0.03 -10.86 -18.09
N LYS A 94 -1.31 -10.77 -18.49
CA LYS A 94 -1.73 -10.09 -19.73
C LYS A 94 -2.63 -8.88 -19.49
N ASN A 95 -3.46 -8.93 -18.45
CA ASN A 95 -4.52 -7.94 -18.21
C ASN A 95 -4.11 -6.86 -17.20
N VAL A 96 -2.82 -6.74 -16.87
CA VAL A 96 -2.29 -5.72 -15.98
C VAL A 96 -1.43 -4.72 -16.75
N THR A 97 -1.68 -3.44 -16.56
CA THR A 97 -0.85 -2.33 -17.06
C THR A 97 -0.20 -1.64 -15.88
N ASN A 98 1.13 -1.71 -15.78
CA ASN A 98 1.89 -0.93 -14.81
C ASN A 98 2.20 0.44 -15.38
N ILE A 99 2.07 1.49 -14.56
CA ILE A 99 2.27 2.90 -14.92
C ILE A 99 3.28 3.50 -13.95
N ASN A 100 4.41 3.97 -14.47
CA ASN A 100 5.37 4.70 -13.63
C ASN A 100 5.02 6.19 -13.60
N ALA A 101 4.32 6.61 -12.56
CA ALA A 101 3.87 7.99 -12.41
C ALA A 101 3.59 8.39 -10.95
N ASN A 102 3.60 9.70 -10.69
CA ASN A 102 3.02 10.26 -9.49
C ASN A 102 1.49 10.34 -9.66
N ILE A 103 0.74 9.57 -8.91
CA ILE A 103 -0.74 9.53 -9.00
C ILE A 103 -1.40 10.88 -8.73
N LEU A 104 -0.78 11.75 -7.93
CA LEU A 104 -1.29 13.11 -7.67
C LEU A 104 -1.32 13.98 -8.93
N GLU A 105 -0.37 13.76 -9.84
CA GLU A 105 -0.17 14.53 -11.07
C GLU A 105 -0.65 13.79 -12.32
N TYR A 106 -0.77 12.45 -12.24
CA TYR A 106 -1.13 11.61 -13.37
C TYR A 106 -2.54 11.91 -13.88
N ASP A 107 -2.67 12.16 -15.18
CA ASP A 107 -3.98 12.32 -15.82
C ASP A 107 -4.64 10.96 -16.04
N MET A 108 -5.71 10.70 -15.28
CA MET A 108 -6.48 9.47 -15.36
C MET A 108 -7.58 9.50 -16.42
N SER A 109 -7.76 10.60 -17.17
CA SER A 109 -8.88 10.77 -18.11
C SER A 109 -8.93 9.70 -19.21
N ALA A 110 -7.76 9.13 -19.56
CA ALA A 110 -7.65 8.05 -20.54
C ALA A 110 -7.90 6.65 -19.95
N LEU A 111 -8.00 6.52 -18.63
CA LEU A 111 -8.28 5.25 -17.97
C LEU A 111 -9.78 4.94 -17.97
N PRO A 112 -10.17 3.64 -17.94
CA PRO A 112 -11.56 3.27 -17.76
C PRO A 112 -12.06 3.65 -16.36
N LYS A 113 -13.36 3.49 -16.14
CA LYS A 113 -13.91 3.48 -14.77
C LYS A 113 -13.62 2.12 -14.12
N PHE A 114 -13.49 2.15 -12.81
CA PHE A 114 -13.07 1.01 -12.00
C PHE A 114 -14.21 0.49 -11.12
N ASP A 115 -14.27 -0.81 -10.95
CA ASP A 115 -15.14 -1.45 -9.98
C ASP A 115 -14.51 -1.40 -8.58
N LEU A 116 -13.17 -1.43 -8.53
CA LEU A 116 -12.38 -1.33 -7.32
C LEU A 116 -11.20 -0.37 -7.49
N ILE A 117 -11.04 0.56 -6.55
CA ILE A 117 -9.79 1.30 -6.36
C ILE A 117 -9.17 0.82 -5.05
N TYR A 118 -7.90 0.43 -5.09
CA TYR A 118 -7.18 -0.27 -4.05
C TYR A 118 -5.90 0.47 -3.68
N CYS A 119 -5.70 0.77 -2.39
CA CYS A 119 -4.52 1.47 -1.89
C CYS A 119 -4.12 0.91 -0.53
N VAL A 120 -3.07 0.13 -0.48
CA VAL A 120 -2.65 -0.66 0.70
C VAL A 120 -1.16 -0.56 0.96
N ASP A 121 -0.66 -1.37 1.91
CA ASP A 121 0.74 -1.32 2.36
C ASP A 121 1.12 0.13 2.79
N LEU A 122 0.22 0.83 3.49
CA LEU A 122 0.35 2.21 3.99
C LEU A 122 0.49 3.30 2.90
N ALA A 123 0.30 2.96 1.63
CA ALA A 123 0.54 3.89 0.52
C ALA A 123 -0.29 5.18 0.64
N PHE A 124 -1.51 5.11 1.17
CA PHE A 124 -2.37 6.26 1.39
C PHE A 124 -1.78 7.26 2.40
N GLN A 125 -1.06 6.79 3.41
CA GLN A 125 -0.49 7.61 4.48
C GLN A 125 0.67 8.51 4.04
N PHE A 126 1.19 8.28 2.82
CA PHE A 126 2.24 9.12 2.24
C PHE A 126 1.73 10.41 1.58
N PHE A 127 0.43 10.52 1.28
CA PHE A 127 -0.05 11.63 0.46
C PHE A 127 -0.06 12.97 1.18
N ASP A 128 -0.64 13.06 2.37
CA ASP A 128 -0.72 14.33 3.11
C ASP A 128 0.66 14.91 3.45
N PRO A 129 1.67 14.12 3.88
CA PRO A 129 3.02 14.61 4.09
C PRO A 129 3.73 15.17 2.84
N VAL A 130 3.28 14.79 1.64
CA VAL A 130 3.82 15.34 0.37
C VAL A 130 3.31 16.75 0.15
N ALA A 131 2.02 16.95 0.34
CA ALA A 131 1.38 18.26 0.31
C ALA A 131 0.06 18.18 1.09
N ALA A 132 -0.13 19.09 2.02
CA ALA A 132 -1.33 19.11 2.85
C ALA A 132 -2.62 19.05 2.01
N GLY A 133 -3.53 18.13 2.38
CA GLY A 133 -4.78 17.87 1.69
C GLY A 133 -4.67 17.05 0.39
N SER A 134 -3.52 16.45 0.12
CA SER A 134 -3.37 15.54 -1.04
C SER A 134 -4.14 14.23 -0.86
N ASP A 135 -4.35 13.79 0.37
CA ASP A 135 -5.21 12.68 0.75
C ASP A 135 -6.66 12.89 0.30
N ALA A 136 -7.27 14.04 0.63
CA ALA A 136 -8.61 14.40 0.17
C ALA A 136 -8.69 14.48 -1.37
N LYS A 137 -7.68 15.06 -2.03
CA LYS A 137 -7.61 15.13 -3.49
C LYS A 137 -7.57 13.74 -4.14
N ILE A 138 -6.81 12.81 -3.58
CA ILE A 138 -6.74 11.43 -4.08
C ILE A 138 -8.09 10.73 -3.88
N LEU A 139 -8.75 10.88 -2.75
CA LEU A 139 -10.07 10.29 -2.51
C LEU A 139 -11.11 10.83 -3.50
N GLN A 140 -11.12 12.14 -3.75
CA GLN A 140 -12.01 12.73 -4.74
C GLN A 140 -11.72 12.20 -6.14
N LYS A 141 -10.44 12.17 -6.56
CA LYS A 141 -10.00 11.66 -7.85
C LYS A 141 -10.39 10.17 -8.03
N ALA A 142 -10.21 9.38 -6.98
CA ALA A 142 -10.64 7.99 -6.95
C ALA A 142 -12.16 7.87 -7.08
N TYR A 143 -12.94 8.66 -6.32
CA TYR A 143 -14.39 8.68 -6.40
C TYR A 143 -14.90 8.97 -7.82
N GLU A 144 -14.30 9.95 -8.50
CA GLU A 144 -14.65 10.32 -9.87
C GLU A 144 -14.38 9.18 -10.86
N HIS A 145 -13.39 8.31 -10.59
CA HIS A 145 -13.01 7.20 -11.46
C HIS A 145 -13.65 5.86 -11.09
N LEU A 146 -14.40 5.76 -10.01
CA LEU A 146 -15.21 4.59 -9.70
C LEU A 146 -16.47 4.51 -10.59
N ASN A 147 -16.87 3.29 -10.92
CA ASN A 147 -18.22 2.97 -11.38
C ASN A 147 -19.25 3.26 -10.29
N GLU A 148 -20.53 3.34 -10.65
CA GLU A 148 -21.65 3.31 -9.69
C GLU A 148 -21.56 2.01 -8.86
N ASN A 149 -21.74 2.10 -7.55
CA ASN A 149 -21.52 1.01 -6.58
C ASN A 149 -20.08 0.45 -6.53
N GLY A 150 -19.13 1.10 -7.23
CA GLY A 150 -17.71 0.78 -7.12
C GLY A 150 -17.16 1.07 -5.74
N LYS A 151 -16.10 0.39 -5.37
CA LYS A 151 -15.55 0.45 -4.00
C LYS A 151 -14.13 0.98 -3.98
N ILE A 152 -13.82 1.69 -2.89
CA ILE A 152 -12.44 1.96 -2.49
C ILE A 152 -12.09 1.08 -1.30
N ILE A 153 -10.88 0.53 -1.31
CA ILE A 153 -10.32 -0.21 -0.18
C ILE A 153 -8.98 0.43 0.18
N LEU A 154 -8.86 0.87 1.44
CA LEU A 154 -7.62 1.41 1.99
C LEU A 154 -7.16 0.52 3.15
N GLU A 155 -5.85 0.26 3.23
CA GLU A 155 -5.19 -0.31 4.41
C GLU A 155 -4.32 0.77 5.06
N LEU A 156 -4.53 0.96 6.34
CA LEU A 156 -3.87 1.99 7.14
C LEU A 156 -3.38 1.41 8.45
N ASP A 157 -2.47 2.13 9.10
CA ASP A 157 -1.95 1.84 10.43
C ASP A 157 -2.10 3.10 11.30
N CYS A 158 -2.70 2.98 12.49
CA CYS A 158 -2.76 4.07 13.46
C CYS A 158 -1.48 4.21 14.30
N HIS A 159 -0.52 3.30 14.12
CA HIS A 159 0.79 3.31 14.78
C HIS A 159 0.76 3.38 16.31
N ASP A 160 -0.34 3.04 16.95
CA ASP A 160 -0.51 3.15 18.40
C ASP A 160 0.57 2.36 19.18
N ARG A 161 1.01 1.20 18.64
CA ARG A 161 2.09 0.41 19.27
C ARG A 161 3.43 1.13 19.27
N ILE A 162 3.69 1.97 18.27
CA ILE A 162 4.90 2.81 18.21
C ILE A 162 4.71 4.00 19.12
N LEU A 163 3.59 4.71 19.01
CA LEU A 163 3.28 5.90 19.79
C LEU A 163 3.29 5.62 21.30
N ASN A 164 2.73 4.48 21.73
CA ASN A 164 2.72 4.05 23.14
C ASN A 164 4.10 3.68 23.69
N LYS A 165 5.11 3.54 22.84
CA LYS A 165 6.51 3.28 23.25
C LYS A 165 7.40 4.51 23.18
N MET A 166 6.85 5.65 22.72
CA MET A 166 7.59 6.88 22.62
C MET A 166 7.85 7.48 24.01
N ASP A 167 9.07 7.97 24.19
CA ASP A 167 9.47 8.82 25.31
C ASP A 167 9.85 10.18 24.71
N ASP A 168 9.18 11.24 25.17
CA ASP A 168 9.34 12.60 24.63
C ASP A 168 9.20 12.67 23.08
N GLY A 169 8.21 11.96 22.54
CA GLY A 169 7.91 11.92 21.09
C GLY A 169 8.90 11.10 20.25
N VAL A 170 9.79 10.32 20.86
CA VAL A 170 10.79 9.51 20.17
C VAL A 170 10.71 8.04 20.60
N ALA A 171 10.80 7.12 19.63
CA ALA A 171 10.98 5.69 19.88
C ALA A 171 12.09 5.10 19.03
N ARG A 172 12.84 4.15 19.58
CA ARG A 172 13.83 3.34 18.86
C ARG A 172 13.47 1.89 18.97
N LEU A 173 13.25 1.26 17.82
CA LEU A 173 12.75 -0.10 17.72
C LEU A 173 13.66 -0.92 16.84
N TRP A 174 13.60 -2.24 16.99
CA TRP A 174 14.26 -3.16 16.10
C TRP A 174 13.42 -4.40 15.88
N GLN A 175 13.65 -5.03 14.74
CA GLN A 175 13.01 -6.29 14.35
C GLN A 175 14.06 -7.20 13.74
N GLU A 176 14.00 -8.48 14.03
CA GLU A 176 14.75 -9.53 13.33
C GLU A 176 13.80 -10.24 12.36
N PHE A 177 14.26 -10.48 11.14
CA PHE A 177 13.54 -11.24 10.13
C PHE A 177 14.02 -12.68 10.12
N ASP A 178 13.08 -13.62 9.94
CA ASP A 178 13.35 -15.03 9.77
C ASP A 178 13.85 -15.35 8.36
N GLU A 179 14.47 -16.53 8.17
CA GLU A 179 14.75 -17.08 6.84
C GLU A 179 13.41 -17.31 6.10
N PRO A 180 13.32 -17.10 4.76
CA PRO A 180 14.40 -16.80 3.84
C PRO A 180 14.59 -15.30 3.52
N ASP A 181 14.12 -14.36 4.36
CA ASP A 181 14.26 -12.93 4.09
C ASP A 181 15.75 -12.56 3.97
N PRO A 182 16.19 -11.81 2.95
CA PRO A 182 17.59 -11.42 2.77
C PRO A 182 18.07 -10.43 3.84
N TRP A 183 17.14 -9.72 4.47
CA TRP A 183 17.42 -8.84 5.59
C TRP A 183 17.42 -9.65 6.89
N ARG A 184 18.35 -9.30 7.78
CA ARG A 184 18.39 -9.86 9.13
C ARG A 184 17.75 -8.94 10.15
N TYR A 185 18.09 -7.66 10.11
CA TYR A 185 17.58 -6.68 11.05
C TYR A 185 16.97 -5.48 10.34
N LEU A 186 15.95 -4.92 10.95
CA LEU A 186 15.43 -3.60 10.70
C LEU A 186 15.52 -2.79 11.98
N LEU A 187 16.22 -1.67 11.92
CA LEU A 187 16.30 -0.68 12.99
C LEU A 187 15.45 0.53 12.60
N TRP A 188 14.69 1.05 13.55
CA TRP A 188 13.81 2.18 13.34
C TRP A 188 14.12 3.27 14.37
N ASP A 189 14.34 4.51 13.90
CA ASP A 189 14.18 5.73 14.67
C ASP A 189 12.85 6.35 14.28
N CYS A 190 11.97 6.59 15.26
CA CYS A 190 10.63 7.12 15.09
C CYS A 190 10.50 8.43 15.85
N GLU A 191 10.04 9.49 15.18
CA GLU A 191 9.70 10.78 15.77
C GLU A 191 8.28 11.15 15.40
N TYR A 192 7.47 11.64 16.35
CA TYR A 192 6.09 12.02 16.11
C TYR A 192 5.87 13.51 16.27
N ASN A 193 5.22 14.11 15.27
CA ASN A 193 4.77 15.48 15.29
C ASN A 193 3.25 15.54 15.52
N ASP A 194 2.85 15.91 16.74
CA ASP A 194 1.44 15.96 17.15
C ASP A 194 0.60 16.98 16.35
N GLU A 195 1.17 18.15 16.01
CA GLU A 195 0.43 19.19 15.30
C GLU A 195 0.04 18.78 13.89
N GLN A 196 0.91 18.05 13.22
CA GLN A 196 0.70 17.56 11.86
C GLN A 196 0.16 16.12 11.83
N GLN A 197 0.18 15.42 12.97
CA GLN A 197 -0.08 13.97 13.06
C GLN A 197 0.85 13.17 12.15
N HIS A 198 2.10 13.57 12.02
CA HIS A 198 3.10 12.95 11.17
C HIS A 198 4.06 12.09 11.96
N LEU A 199 4.21 10.84 11.54
CA LEU A 199 5.22 9.91 12.02
C LEU A 199 6.43 9.91 11.07
N HIS A 200 7.56 10.40 11.54
CA HIS A 200 8.83 10.37 10.84
C HIS A 200 9.55 9.08 11.17
N LEU A 201 9.85 8.26 10.16
CA LEU A 201 10.52 6.98 10.30
C LEU A 201 11.85 7.01 9.56
N SER A 202 12.95 6.80 10.27
CA SER A 202 14.24 6.43 9.68
C SER A 202 14.44 4.93 9.85
N LYS A 203 14.51 4.20 8.73
CA LYS A 203 14.60 2.74 8.70
C LYS A 203 15.93 2.31 8.14
N MET A 204 16.68 1.51 8.90
CA MET A 204 17.94 0.92 8.47
C MET A 204 17.80 -0.60 8.37
N PHE A 205 17.91 -1.12 7.16
CA PHE A 205 17.90 -2.56 6.91
C PHE A 205 19.32 -3.11 6.86
N ILE A 206 19.57 -4.20 7.55
CA ILE A 206 20.87 -4.87 7.65
C ILE A 206 20.75 -6.28 7.09
N LYS A 207 21.55 -6.63 6.09
CA LYS A 207 21.61 -7.98 5.53
C LYS A 207 22.18 -9.00 6.52
N ARG A 208 21.92 -10.29 6.26
CA ARG A 208 22.38 -11.40 7.12
C ARG A 208 23.88 -11.51 7.21
N ASP A 209 24.61 -11.22 6.15
CA ASP A 209 26.08 -11.20 6.12
C ASP A 209 26.67 -9.87 6.63
N LEU A 210 25.84 -8.93 7.00
CA LEU A 210 26.22 -7.57 7.43
C LEU A 210 26.97 -6.75 6.36
N SER A 211 27.01 -7.21 5.12
CA SER A 211 27.76 -6.56 4.03
C SER A 211 27.05 -5.35 3.42
N GLN A 212 25.76 -5.18 3.68
CA GLN A 212 24.95 -4.13 3.07
C GLN A 212 23.94 -3.54 4.04
N LEU A 213 23.84 -2.23 3.98
CA LEU A 213 22.83 -1.43 4.68
C LEU A 213 21.97 -0.72 3.64
N SER A 214 20.68 -0.60 3.92
CA SER A 214 19.77 0.27 3.19
C SER A 214 19.12 1.22 4.20
N ASP A 215 19.20 2.52 3.96
CA ASP A 215 18.62 3.56 4.81
C ASP A 215 17.43 4.21 4.06
N ASN A 216 16.28 4.19 4.69
CA ASN A 216 15.06 4.77 4.16
C ASN A 216 14.46 5.74 5.17
N LYS A 217 14.16 6.96 4.72
CA LYS A 217 13.44 7.96 5.51
C LYS A 217 12.08 8.21 4.91
N VAL A 218 11.04 8.04 5.71
CA VAL A 218 9.67 8.24 5.29
C VAL A 218 8.90 9.06 6.33
N ILE A 219 7.90 9.80 5.86
CA ILE A 219 6.95 10.49 6.71
C ILE A 219 5.57 9.94 6.37
N LEU A 220 4.85 9.50 7.39
CA LEU A 220 3.50 8.97 7.28
C LEU A 220 2.53 9.86 8.05
N LYS A 221 1.37 10.13 7.48
CA LYS A 221 0.25 10.69 8.23
C LYS A 221 -0.32 9.59 9.13
N ASN A 222 -0.46 9.88 10.40
CA ASN A 222 -1.16 8.99 11.33
C ASN A 222 -2.67 9.28 11.27
N TYR A 223 -3.46 8.27 10.91
CA TYR A 223 -4.92 8.38 10.84
C TYR A 223 -5.58 7.52 11.91
N GLN A 224 -6.44 8.12 12.68
CA GLN A 224 -7.40 7.36 13.44
C GLN A 224 -8.60 6.98 12.55
N ARG A 225 -9.35 5.94 12.90
CA ARG A 225 -10.54 5.49 12.13
C ARG A 225 -11.55 6.62 11.90
N LYS A 226 -11.68 7.51 12.88
CA LYS A 226 -12.57 8.66 12.77
C LYS A 226 -12.12 9.61 11.66
N ASP A 227 -10.82 9.90 11.57
CA ASP A 227 -10.28 10.84 10.58
C ASP A 227 -10.52 10.34 9.15
N ILE A 228 -10.24 9.03 8.92
CA ILE A 228 -10.50 8.40 7.62
C ILE A 228 -11.99 8.34 7.31
N LYS A 229 -12.83 8.08 8.29
CA LYS A 229 -14.29 8.09 8.10
C LYS A 229 -14.78 9.45 7.65
N ASP A 230 -14.32 10.51 8.33
CA ASP A 230 -14.70 11.89 8.01
C ASP A 230 -14.20 12.27 6.59
N LEU A 231 -12.95 11.96 6.25
CA LEU A 231 -12.39 12.16 4.90
C LEU A 231 -13.19 11.44 3.80
N LEU A 232 -13.60 10.19 4.04
CA LEU A 232 -14.41 9.44 3.08
C LEU A 232 -15.80 10.04 2.91
N ILE A 233 -16.45 10.47 4.01
CA ILE A 233 -17.75 11.14 3.97
C ILE A 233 -17.65 12.46 3.18
N ASP A 234 -16.64 13.27 3.46
CA ASP A 234 -16.39 14.54 2.76
C ASP A 234 -16.10 14.32 1.27
N SER A 235 -15.52 13.18 0.93
CA SER A 235 -15.28 12.73 -0.44
C SER A 235 -16.47 11.99 -1.07
N LYS A 236 -17.66 12.01 -0.41
CA LYS A 236 -18.96 11.48 -0.87
C LYS A 236 -19.10 9.95 -0.85
N TYR A 237 -18.18 9.22 -0.24
CA TYR A 237 -18.32 7.78 -0.06
C TYR A 237 -19.42 7.46 0.94
N VAL A 238 -20.13 6.36 0.70
CA VAL A 238 -21.20 5.81 1.55
C VAL A 238 -20.83 4.38 1.98
N ASN A 239 -21.65 3.77 2.82
CA ASN A 239 -21.49 2.38 3.28
C ASN A 239 -20.08 2.07 3.82
N ILE A 240 -19.53 3.03 4.59
CA ILE A 240 -18.16 2.94 5.09
C ILE A 240 -18.09 1.88 6.19
N THR A 241 -17.26 0.84 5.95
CA THR A 241 -17.09 -0.29 6.87
C THR A 241 -15.62 -0.47 7.20
N PHE A 242 -15.32 -0.72 8.49
CA PHE A 242 -13.97 -0.98 8.99
C PHE A 242 -13.78 -2.46 9.33
N TYR A 243 -12.59 -2.98 9.07
CA TYR A 243 -12.17 -4.33 9.39
C TYR A 243 -10.82 -4.29 10.09
N GLU A 244 -10.63 -5.19 11.08
CA GLU A 244 -9.38 -5.29 11.84
C GLU A 244 -8.25 -5.92 11.02
N ASN A 245 -8.59 -6.76 10.06
CA ASN A 245 -7.63 -7.45 9.20
C ASN A 245 -8.31 -8.04 7.95
N TRP A 246 -7.51 -8.56 7.03
CA TRP A 246 -7.96 -9.17 5.78
C TRP A 246 -8.79 -10.44 5.95
N GLN A 247 -8.74 -11.10 7.10
CA GLN A 247 -9.45 -12.35 7.38
C GLN A 247 -10.77 -12.12 8.12
N ASN A 248 -10.99 -10.91 8.64
CA ASN A 248 -12.17 -10.55 9.42
C ASN A 248 -12.36 -11.44 10.65
N ASN A 249 -11.26 -11.80 11.32
CA ASN A 249 -11.26 -12.48 12.61
C ASN A 249 -10.82 -11.48 13.71
N ASP A 250 -11.51 -11.52 14.85
CA ASP A 250 -11.33 -10.58 15.96
C ASP A 250 -10.04 -10.82 16.78
N GLU A 251 -9.12 -11.67 16.32
CA GLU A 251 -8.09 -12.24 17.17
C GLU A 251 -6.86 -11.37 17.43
N THR A 252 -6.71 -10.21 16.79
CA THR A 252 -5.58 -9.33 17.09
C THR A 252 -5.98 -7.87 17.07
N LEU A 253 -5.75 -7.19 18.17
CA LEU A 253 -5.65 -5.73 18.20
C LEU A 253 -4.42 -5.35 17.35
N SER A 254 -4.62 -5.20 16.06
CA SER A 254 -3.63 -4.71 15.13
C SER A 254 -3.79 -3.19 15.04
N ASP A 255 -2.67 -2.47 14.96
CA ASP A 255 -2.70 -1.05 14.62
C ASP A 255 -3.15 -0.87 13.16
N GLU A 256 -2.94 -1.89 12.33
CA GLU A 256 -3.45 -1.94 10.96
C GLU A 256 -4.95 -2.16 10.94
N PHE A 257 -5.62 -1.44 10.06
CA PHE A 257 -7.04 -1.63 9.79
C PHE A 257 -7.34 -1.40 8.30
N ILE A 258 -8.44 -1.98 7.87
CA ILE A 258 -8.91 -1.85 6.50
C ILE A 258 -10.22 -1.07 6.51
N VAL A 259 -10.38 -0.13 5.60
CA VAL A 259 -11.64 0.56 5.38
C VAL A 259 -12.12 0.36 3.96
N VAL A 260 -13.40 0.07 3.83
CA VAL A 260 -14.11 -0.03 2.55
C VAL A 260 -15.14 1.08 2.49
N GLY A 261 -15.08 1.89 1.44
CA GLY A 261 -16.10 2.89 1.11
C GLY A 261 -16.70 2.58 -0.26
N GLU A 262 -17.93 3.00 -0.49
CA GLU A 262 -18.67 2.74 -1.73
C GLU A 262 -19.07 4.05 -2.38
N LYS A 263 -19.00 4.11 -3.71
CA LYS A 263 -19.58 5.21 -4.48
C LYS A 263 -21.09 4.99 -4.58
N HIS A 264 -21.85 6.03 -4.23
CA HIS A 264 -23.30 6.00 -4.40
C HIS A 264 -23.69 5.84 -5.89
N ALA A 265 -24.79 5.10 -6.16
CA ALA A 265 -25.39 4.96 -7.48
C ALA A 265 -26.00 6.27 -7.97
#